data_2c618df935227591284b020c53c08763
#
_entry.id   2c618df935227591284b020c53c08763
#
_cell.length_a   1.000
_cell.length_b   1.000
_cell.length_c   1.000
_cell.angle_alpha   90.00
_cell.angle_beta   90.00
_cell.angle_gamma   90.00
#
_symmetry.space_group_name_H-M   'P 1'
#
loop_
_entity.id
_entity.type
_entity.pdbx_description
1 polymer ?
#
loop_
_entity_poly.entity_id
_entity_poly.type
_entity_poly.pdbx_seq_one_letter_code
_entity_poly.pdbx_strand_id
1 'polypeptide(L)'
;MTGTEAPRAPVPADALIDAARRFGTPLYLTSVPALDAAATALREAFPDPWLRAFSLKANDVPAVVARIAMAGLDANVVSRGEWAAARRAGLANERITLEGIGKTDADLRAAVRAAADGRPLRWVAVESAD
;
A
#
# COMPACT_ATOMS: atom_id res chain seq x y z
N MET A 1 1.43 20.48 -21.22
CA MET A 1 1.84 19.38 -20.32
C MET A 1 1.19 18.11 -20.83
N THR A 2 1.88 17.37 -21.68
CA THR A 2 1.42 16.07 -22.18
C THR A 2 1.65 15.05 -21.08
N GLY A 3 0.58 14.65 -20.39
CA GLY A 3 0.63 13.60 -19.39
C GLY A 3 1.07 12.29 -20.07
N THR A 4 2.27 11.85 -19.76
CA THR A 4 2.75 10.53 -20.17
C THR A 4 1.98 9.51 -19.33
N GLU A 5 0.93 8.95 -19.92
CA GLU A 5 0.23 7.81 -19.32
C GLU A 5 1.25 6.68 -19.11
N ALA A 6 1.44 6.28 -17.85
CA ALA A 6 2.34 5.17 -17.53
C ALA A 6 1.93 3.94 -18.37
N PRO A 7 2.86 3.25 -19.04
CA PRO A 7 2.53 2.14 -19.90
C PRO A 7 1.83 1.05 -19.11
N ARG A 8 0.51 0.96 -19.25
CA ARG A 8 -0.25 -0.21 -18.82
C ARG A 8 0.16 -1.35 -19.76
N ALA A 9 1.08 -2.20 -19.31
CA ALA A 9 1.29 -3.45 -20.03
C ALA A 9 -0.03 -4.24 -19.96
N PRO A 10 -0.76 -4.37 -21.07
CA PRO A 10 -2.03 -5.09 -21.06
C PRO A 10 -1.78 -6.53 -20.64
N VAL A 11 -2.61 -7.06 -19.76
CA VAL A 11 -2.57 -8.49 -19.45
C VAL A 11 -3.00 -9.21 -20.74
N PRO A 12 -2.20 -10.17 -21.24
CA PRO A 12 -2.54 -10.91 -22.46
C PRO A 12 -3.92 -11.59 -22.34
N ALA A 13 -4.68 -11.62 -23.42
CA ALA A 13 -6.04 -12.17 -23.42
C ALA A 13 -6.09 -13.65 -23.04
N ASP A 14 -5.09 -14.42 -23.44
CA ASP A 14 -4.93 -15.84 -23.04
C ASP A 14 -4.75 -16.00 -21.54
N ALA A 15 -3.94 -15.16 -20.90
CA ALA A 15 -3.77 -15.16 -19.45
C ALA A 15 -5.08 -14.81 -18.70
N LEU A 16 -5.89 -13.90 -19.23
CA LEU A 16 -7.23 -13.60 -18.68
C LEU A 16 -8.16 -14.81 -18.79
N ILE A 17 -8.18 -15.46 -19.95
CA ILE A 17 -9.01 -16.65 -20.19
C ILE A 17 -8.57 -17.80 -19.29
N ASP A 18 -7.29 -18.04 -19.17
CA ASP A 18 -6.75 -19.11 -18.31
C ASP A 18 -7.02 -18.85 -16.83
N ALA A 19 -6.88 -17.61 -16.39
CA ALA A 19 -7.25 -17.24 -15.03
C ALA A 19 -8.74 -17.46 -14.76
N ALA A 20 -9.62 -17.05 -15.69
CA ALA A 20 -11.06 -17.26 -15.57
C ALA A 20 -11.43 -18.75 -15.53
N ARG A 21 -10.78 -19.58 -16.37
CA ARG A 21 -10.98 -21.05 -16.37
C ARG A 21 -10.53 -21.70 -15.06
N ARG A 22 -9.39 -21.24 -14.51
CA ARG A 22 -8.78 -21.85 -13.33
C ARG A 22 -9.45 -21.43 -12.02
N PHE A 23 -9.86 -20.19 -11.90
CA PHE A 23 -10.34 -19.59 -10.65
C PHE A 23 -11.83 -19.21 -10.67
N GLY A 24 -12.48 -19.28 -11.84
CA GLY A 24 -13.86 -18.81 -12.03
C GLY A 24 -13.95 -17.29 -12.21
N THR A 25 -15.18 -16.83 -12.39
CA THR A 25 -15.55 -15.41 -12.50
C THR A 25 -16.69 -15.08 -11.54
N PRO A 26 -16.80 -13.85 -11.01
CA PRO A 26 -15.91 -12.70 -11.23
C PRO A 26 -14.55 -12.84 -10.52
N LEU A 27 -13.49 -12.31 -11.10
CA LEU A 27 -12.16 -12.27 -10.47
C LEU A 27 -11.45 -10.95 -10.76
N TYR A 28 -10.55 -10.57 -9.86
CA TYR A 28 -9.61 -9.48 -10.09
C TYR A 28 -8.23 -10.06 -10.41
N LEU A 29 -7.60 -9.56 -11.46
CA LEU A 29 -6.26 -9.95 -11.86
C LEU A 29 -5.32 -8.75 -11.69
N THR A 30 -4.24 -8.95 -10.95
CA THR A 30 -3.21 -7.93 -10.73
C THR A 30 -1.95 -8.29 -11.52
N SER A 31 -1.52 -7.41 -12.41
CA SER A 31 -0.30 -7.58 -13.19
C SER A 31 0.92 -7.13 -12.36
N VAL A 32 1.80 -8.07 -12.02
CA VAL A 32 3.06 -7.76 -11.31
C VAL A 32 3.95 -6.81 -12.13
N PRO A 33 4.17 -7.02 -13.45
CA PRO A 33 4.94 -6.07 -14.25
C PRO A 33 4.35 -4.66 -14.25
N ALA A 34 3.01 -4.52 -14.25
CA ALA A 34 2.38 -3.19 -14.19
C ALA A 34 2.58 -2.52 -12.82
N LEU A 35 2.54 -3.29 -11.72
CA LEU A 35 2.87 -2.77 -10.38
C LEU A 35 4.31 -2.26 -10.33
N ASP A 36 5.25 -3.04 -10.84
CA ASP A 36 6.67 -2.67 -10.85
C ASP A 36 6.93 -1.42 -11.67
N ALA A 37 6.33 -1.34 -12.86
CA ALA A 37 6.44 -0.18 -13.73
C ALA A 37 5.87 1.09 -13.06
N ALA A 38 4.70 0.97 -12.41
CA ALA A 38 4.08 2.08 -11.70
C ALA A 38 4.92 2.54 -10.50
N ALA A 39 5.47 1.60 -9.72
CA ALA A 39 6.34 1.91 -8.59
C ALA A 39 7.65 2.59 -9.04
N THR A 40 8.23 2.13 -10.14
CA THR A 40 9.42 2.73 -10.74
C THR A 40 9.14 4.15 -11.20
N ALA A 41 8.08 4.36 -11.99
CA ALA A 41 7.69 5.67 -12.48
C ALA A 41 7.44 6.67 -11.33
N LEU A 42 6.80 6.20 -10.24
CA LEU A 42 6.58 7.05 -9.05
C LEU A 42 7.90 7.45 -8.38
N ARG A 43 8.85 6.52 -8.28
CA ARG A 43 10.16 6.80 -7.68
C ARG A 43 11.00 7.74 -8.53
N GLU A 44 10.92 7.63 -9.85
CA GLU A 44 11.60 8.54 -10.78
C GLU A 44 11.00 9.93 -10.76
N ALA A 45 9.65 10.04 -10.70
CA ALA A 45 8.96 11.33 -10.64
C ALA A 45 9.16 12.05 -9.30
N PHE A 46 9.33 11.30 -8.21
CA PHE A 46 9.52 11.81 -6.86
C PHE A 46 10.76 11.15 -6.23
N PRO A 47 11.98 11.56 -6.61
CA PRO A 47 13.21 11.01 -6.04
C PRO A 47 13.35 11.38 -4.55
N ASP A 48 14.32 10.78 -3.86
CA ASP A 48 14.60 11.17 -2.47
C ASP A 48 14.89 12.69 -2.38
N PRO A 49 14.43 13.36 -1.33
CA PRO A 49 13.87 12.85 -0.07
C PRO A 49 12.33 12.71 -0.04
N TRP A 50 11.64 12.67 -1.17
CA TRP A 50 10.19 12.54 -1.17
C TRP A 50 9.72 11.22 -0.55
N LEU A 51 8.71 11.33 0.32
CA LEU A 51 8.02 10.16 0.84
C LEU A 51 7.03 9.64 -0.22
N ARG A 52 7.12 8.35 -0.52
CA ARG A 52 6.24 7.67 -1.46
C ARG A 52 5.53 6.55 -0.74
N ALA A 53 4.24 6.69 -0.54
CA ALA A 53 3.43 5.72 0.18
C ALA A 53 2.28 5.20 -0.69
N PHE A 54 2.00 3.91 -0.56
CA PHE A 54 0.83 3.28 -1.16
C PHE A 54 -0.28 3.18 -0.12
N SER A 55 -1.48 3.61 -0.48
CA SER A 55 -2.65 3.52 0.41
C SER A 55 -3.29 2.14 0.32
N LEU A 56 -3.26 1.39 1.44
CA LEU A 56 -3.77 0.02 1.50
C LEU A 56 -5.28 -0.05 1.33
N LYS A 57 -6.03 1.03 1.59
CA LYS A 57 -7.47 1.07 1.30
C LYS A 57 -7.81 0.82 -0.17
N ALA A 58 -6.85 1.05 -1.09
CA ALA A 58 -7.03 0.77 -2.50
C ALA A 58 -6.84 -0.72 -2.81
N ASN A 59 -5.93 -1.40 -2.11
CA ASN A 59 -5.68 -2.84 -2.25
C ASN A 59 -4.80 -3.33 -1.09
N ASP A 60 -5.38 -4.10 -0.18
CA ASP A 60 -4.71 -4.68 0.99
C ASP A 60 -4.34 -6.17 0.80
N VAL A 61 -4.46 -6.69 -0.42
CA VAL A 61 -4.08 -8.08 -0.76
C VAL A 61 -2.60 -8.28 -0.40
N PRO A 62 -2.26 -9.29 0.45
CA PRO A 62 -0.91 -9.43 1.00
C PRO A 62 0.20 -9.50 -0.04
N ALA A 63 -0.03 -10.18 -1.16
CA ALA A 63 0.96 -10.29 -2.24
C ALA A 63 1.21 -8.95 -2.94
N VAL A 64 0.18 -8.11 -3.09
CA VAL A 64 0.29 -6.76 -3.65
C VAL A 64 1.08 -5.86 -2.69
N VAL A 65 0.71 -5.87 -1.41
CA VAL A 65 1.39 -5.06 -0.37
C VAL A 65 2.87 -5.46 -0.25
N ALA A 66 3.17 -6.76 -0.24
CA ALA A 66 4.55 -7.25 -0.22
C ALA A 66 5.34 -6.78 -1.46
N ARG A 67 4.74 -6.83 -2.65
CA ARG A 67 5.41 -6.38 -3.88
C ARG A 67 5.72 -4.89 -3.85
N ILE A 68 4.77 -4.08 -3.38
CA ILE A 68 4.93 -2.63 -3.21
C ILE A 68 6.01 -2.30 -2.18
N ALA A 69 6.03 -3.02 -1.05
CA ALA A 69 7.06 -2.89 -0.02
C ALA A 69 8.47 -3.21 -0.56
N MET A 70 8.58 -4.28 -1.36
CA MET A 70 9.84 -4.66 -2.05
C MET A 70 10.27 -3.62 -3.08
N ALA A 71 9.34 -2.95 -3.74
CA ALA A 71 9.61 -1.85 -4.65
C ALA A 71 10.07 -0.56 -3.93
N GLY A 72 10.14 -0.56 -2.60
CA GLY A 72 10.65 0.56 -1.79
C GLY A 72 9.61 1.62 -1.44
N LEU A 73 8.32 1.37 -1.67
CA LEU A 73 7.25 2.27 -1.24
C LEU A 73 6.84 1.98 0.20
N ASP A 74 6.50 3.03 0.93
CA ASP A 74 5.94 2.97 2.28
C ASP A 74 4.44 2.66 2.24
N ALA A 75 3.81 2.46 3.40
CA ALA A 75 2.37 2.20 3.50
C ALA A 75 1.63 3.35 4.16
N ASN A 76 0.52 3.75 3.57
CA ASN A 76 -0.49 4.56 4.21
C ASN A 76 -1.68 3.66 4.57
N VAL A 77 -2.05 3.63 5.85
CA VAL A 77 -3.11 2.79 6.37
C VAL A 77 -4.18 3.62 7.08
N VAL A 78 -5.42 3.16 7.03
CA VAL A 78 -6.56 3.84 7.67
C VAL A 78 -7.18 3.03 8.80
N SER A 79 -6.65 1.83 9.08
CA SER A 79 -7.17 0.94 10.11
C SER A 79 -6.09 0.02 10.67
N ARG A 80 -6.36 -0.58 11.84
CA ARG A 80 -5.50 -1.62 12.43
C ARG A 80 -5.38 -2.87 11.55
N GLY A 81 -6.43 -3.18 10.78
CA GLY A 81 -6.42 -4.30 9.84
C GLY A 81 -5.38 -4.08 8.74
N GLU A 82 -5.41 -2.90 8.12
CA GLU A 82 -4.42 -2.51 7.10
C GLU A 82 -3.01 -2.38 7.70
N TRP A 83 -2.86 -1.82 8.91
CA TRP A 83 -1.59 -1.78 9.62
C TRP A 83 -1.02 -3.19 9.81
N ALA A 84 -1.85 -4.12 10.30
CA ALA A 84 -1.42 -5.51 10.43
C ALA A 84 -1.07 -6.15 9.08
N ALA A 85 -1.77 -5.81 7.99
CA ALA A 85 -1.44 -6.27 6.64
C ALA A 85 -0.09 -5.73 6.18
N ALA A 86 0.20 -4.44 6.37
CA ALA A 86 1.49 -3.84 6.06
C ALA A 86 2.64 -4.51 6.85
N ARG A 87 2.42 -4.79 8.14
CA ARG A 87 3.38 -5.50 8.99
C ARG A 87 3.65 -6.92 8.50
N ARG A 88 2.61 -7.66 8.14
CA ARG A 88 2.75 -9.02 7.57
C ARG A 88 3.49 -9.02 6.22
N ALA A 89 3.37 -7.94 5.46
CA ALA A 89 4.11 -7.75 4.22
C ALA A 89 5.59 -7.34 4.42
N GLY A 90 6.07 -7.25 5.67
CA GLY A 90 7.46 -6.96 6.01
C GLY A 90 7.80 -5.49 6.21
N LEU A 91 6.82 -4.58 6.18
CA LEU A 91 7.07 -3.16 6.45
C LEU A 91 7.30 -2.94 7.96
N ALA A 92 8.38 -2.24 8.30
CA ALA A 92 8.60 -1.74 9.65
C ALA A 92 7.60 -0.60 9.97
N ASN A 93 7.26 -0.38 11.25
CA ASN A 93 6.32 0.67 11.63
C ASN A 93 6.76 2.06 11.16
N GLU A 94 8.05 2.32 11.16
CA GLU A 94 8.65 3.60 10.72
C GLU A 94 8.42 3.89 9.22
N ARG A 95 7.92 2.89 8.48
CA ARG A 95 7.52 2.99 7.09
C ARG A 95 6.00 2.99 6.89
N ILE A 96 5.24 3.15 7.97
CA ILE A 96 3.78 3.11 7.96
C ILE A 96 3.23 4.40 8.55
N THR A 97 2.27 5.02 7.84
CA THR A 97 1.49 6.16 8.34
C THR A 97 0.06 5.73 8.63
N LEU A 98 -0.51 6.17 9.75
CA LEU A 98 -1.92 5.93 10.08
C LEU A 98 -2.71 7.22 9.91
N GLU A 99 -3.64 7.23 8.97
CA GLU A 99 -4.42 8.39 8.56
C GLU A 99 -5.91 8.06 8.49
N GLY A 100 -6.73 9.05 8.11
CA GLY A 100 -8.16 8.89 7.92
C GLY A 100 -9.00 9.19 9.16
N ILE A 101 -10.26 9.54 8.89
CA ILE A 101 -11.23 10.02 9.89
C ILE A 101 -11.86 8.91 10.74
N GLY A 102 -11.63 7.66 10.40
CA GLY A 102 -12.24 6.49 11.08
C GLY A 102 -11.40 5.88 12.20
N LYS A 103 -10.34 6.56 12.64
CA LYS A 103 -9.52 6.06 13.74
C LYS A 103 -10.33 5.98 15.04
N THR A 104 -10.24 4.85 15.70
CA THR A 104 -10.86 4.63 17.00
C THR A 104 -9.86 4.87 18.14
N ASP A 105 -10.35 5.07 19.35
CA ASP A 105 -9.52 5.08 20.55
C ASP A 105 -8.58 3.88 20.63
N ALA A 106 -9.07 2.71 20.23
CA ALA A 106 -8.27 1.48 20.23
C ALA A 106 -7.10 1.55 19.24
N ASP A 107 -7.28 2.21 18.09
CA ASP A 107 -6.23 2.41 17.09
C ASP A 107 -5.16 3.38 17.62
N LEU A 108 -5.59 4.49 18.20
CA LEU A 108 -4.68 5.47 18.79
C LEU A 108 -3.88 4.88 19.96
N ARG A 109 -4.55 4.17 20.88
CA ARG A 109 -3.87 3.47 21.98
C ARG A 109 -2.88 2.41 21.48
N ALA A 110 -3.16 1.73 20.37
CA ALA A 110 -2.24 0.78 19.77
C ALA A 110 -1.00 1.49 19.20
N ALA A 111 -1.17 2.65 18.55
CA ALA A 111 -0.06 3.45 18.04
C ALA A 111 0.83 3.97 19.16
N VAL A 112 0.24 4.48 20.24
CA VAL A 112 0.98 4.96 21.44
C VAL A 112 1.75 3.80 22.09
N ARG A 113 1.13 2.62 22.23
CA ARG A 113 1.82 1.44 22.78
C ARG A 113 2.99 1.01 21.89
N ALA A 114 2.80 0.99 20.57
CA ALA A 114 3.87 0.66 19.65
C ALA A 114 5.06 1.63 19.78
N ALA A 115 4.78 2.93 19.96
CA ALA A 115 5.81 3.93 20.20
C ALA A 115 6.53 3.72 21.55
N ALA A 116 5.80 3.42 22.61
CA ALA A 116 6.38 3.10 23.93
C ALA A 116 7.27 1.85 23.89
N ASP A 117 6.94 0.88 23.03
CA ASP A 117 7.75 -0.33 22.77
C ASP A 117 8.95 -0.08 21.84
N GLY A 118 9.26 1.16 21.48
CA GLY A 118 10.38 1.51 20.61
C GLY A 118 10.13 1.19 19.12
N ARG A 119 8.87 1.02 18.70
CA ARG A 119 8.47 0.70 17.33
C ARG A 119 7.37 1.66 16.85
N PRO A 120 7.63 2.99 16.85
CA PRO A 120 6.63 3.98 16.46
C PRO A 120 6.22 3.81 14.99
N LEU A 121 4.99 4.20 14.69
CA LEU A 121 4.60 4.53 13.31
C LEU A 121 5.38 5.76 12.86
N ARG A 122 5.51 5.95 11.55
CA ARG A 122 6.13 7.17 11.00
C ARG A 122 5.40 8.41 11.51
N TRP A 123 4.09 8.43 11.40
CA TRP A 123 3.20 9.37 12.07
C TRP A 123 1.77 8.82 12.16
N VAL A 124 0.98 9.48 12.98
CA VAL A 124 -0.46 9.33 13.05
C VAL A 124 -1.07 10.70 12.75
N ALA A 125 -1.91 10.79 11.72
CA ALA A 125 -2.60 12.03 11.39
C ALA A 125 -3.72 12.30 12.43
N VAL A 126 -3.86 13.54 12.83
CA VAL A 126 -4.94 14.02 13.73
C VAL A 126 -5.71 15.07 12.95
N GLU A 127 -7.01 14.86 12.79
CA GLU A 127 -7.88 15.71 11.98
C GLU A 127 -8.55 16.83 12.80
N SER A 128 -8.68 16.62 14.12
CA SER A 128 -9.21 17.62 15.06
C SER A 128 -8.53 17.50 16.41
N ALA A 129 -8.75 18.50 17.27
CA ALA A 129 -8.24 18.52 18.63
C ALA A 129 -9.30 18.05 19.66
N ASP A 130 -10.49 17.69 19.18
CA ASP A 130 -11.65 17.29 20.00
C ASP A 130 -11.60 15.81 20.37
#